data_fdf2157d71c5900430712f560a69b2eb
#
_entry.id   fdf2157d71c5900430712f560a69b2eb
#
_cell.length_a   1.000
_cell.length_b   1.000
_cell.length_c   1.000
_cell.angle_alpha   90.00
_cell.angle_beta   90.00
_cell.angle_gamma   90.00
#
_symmetry.space_group_name_H-M   'P 1'
#
loop_
_entity.id
_entity.type
_entity.pdbx_description
1 polymer ?
#
loop_
_entity_poly.entity_id
_entity_poly.type
_entity_poly.pdbx_seq_one_letter_code
_entity_poly.pdbx_strand_id
1 'polypeptide(L)'
;ISTTLQLLSNMRVISELSGSLNNPYGRQQTTHRQQIDHVTDTLRFLGIASEKGYDDIMKIIRLMVDKDMSFDQIDLEESFGISSREKKVIYQRIRRTLHIGIVNLATMCIDYPDNEMLLDYANNLFEYQNIHVEMQHQNGKELERGQISLQHFFDGLLQESYRVKRDSNNELW
;
A
#
# COMPACT_ATOMS: atom_id res chain seq x y z
N ILE A 1 32.04 -14.73 22.97
CA ILE A 1 31.68 -14.31 22.41
C ILE A 1 31.23 -14.39 21.82
N SER A 2 31.49 -14.72 22.21
CA SER A 2 30.95 -14.44 21.44
C SER A 2 30.79 -14.48 20.79
N THR A 3 31.13 -14.83 20.83
CA THR A 3 30.95 -14.46 19.94
C THR A 3 30.68 -14.93 19.25
N THR A 4 30.81 -15.63 19.21
CA THR A 4 30.60 -15.59 18.28
C THR A 4 29.82 -15.98 18.12
N LEU A 5 29.64 -16.49 18.70
CA LEU A 5 28.95 -16.31 18.32
C LEU A 5 28.56 -15.93 18.46
N GLN A 6 29.02 -16.05 19.28
CA GLN A 6 28.77 -15.28 19.12
C GLN A 6 28.91 -14.98 18.47
N LEU A 7 29.52 -15.49 18.43
CA LEU A 7 29.65 -14.91 17.53
C LEU A 7 28.92 -15.20 16.74
N LEU A 8 28.59 -15.99 16.77
CA LEU A 8 27.78 -15.64 16.17
C LEU A 8 26.85 -15.32 16.57
N SER A 9 26.86 -15.54 17.41
CA SER A 9 26.14 -14.80 17.69
C SER A 9 26.57 -13.86 17.81
N ASN A 10 27.46 -13.92 18.03
CA ASN A 10 27.87 -12.84 17.85
C ASN A 10 27.99 -12.51 16.71
N MET A 11 27.98 -13.27 16.09
CA MET A 11 27.86 -12.67 15.07
C MET A 11 26.76 -12.34 14.72
N ARG A 12 26.08 -12.47 15.22
CA ARG A 12 25.13 -11.81 15.00
C ARG A 12 25.03 -10.84 15.65
N VAL A 13 25.59 -10.94 16.36
CA VAL A 13 25.63 -9.82 16.86
C VAL A 13 26.43 -9.03 16.21
N ILE A 14 27.30 -9.40 15.81
CA ILE A 14 27.93 -8.48 15.17
C ILE A 14 27.44 -8.24 13.98
N SER A 15 27.10 -8.79 13.56
CA SER A 15 26.61 -8.28 12.56
C SER A 15 25.55 -7.70 12.82
N GLU A 16 25.38 -7.71 13.78
CA GLU A 16 24.63 -6.92 13.92
C GLU A 16 25.08 -5.95 14.31
N LEU A 17 26.01 -6.16 14.73
CA LEU A 17 26.59 -5.14 14.97
C LEU A 17 27.25 -4.62 14.02
N SER A 18 27.71 -4.82 13.61
CA SER A 18 28.03 -4.21 12.72
C SER A 18 27.53 -4.50 11.81
N GLY A 19 27.03 -4.72 12.29
CA GLY A 19 26.61 -4.66 11.80
C GLY A 19 26.11 -4.89 11.75
N SER A 20 25.83 -5.46 11.86
CA SER A 20 25.59 -5.54 11.65
C SER A 20 25.65 -5.70 11.24
N LEU A 21 25.79 -6.71 11.78
CA LEU A 21 26.21 -6.04 11.20
C LEU A 21 25.87 -6.19 9.96
N ASN A 22 25.53 -6.49 9.52
CA ASN A 22 25.15 -5.94 8.32
C ASN A 22 25.11 -6.91 7.22
N ASN A 23 23.97 -7.59 7.12
CA ASN A 23 23.59 -8.35 5.94
C ASN A 23 22.61 -7.48 5.15
N PRO A 24 23.06 -6.74 4.11
CA PRO A 24 22.15 -5.88 3.36
C PRO A 24 21.04 -6.68 2.64
N TYR A 25 21.30 -7.92 2.27
CA TYR A 25 20.29 -8.77 1.66
C TYR A 25 19.21 -9.17 2.67
N GLY A 26 19.59 -9.46 3.88
CA GLY A 26 18.63 -9.75 4.93
C GLY A 26 17.76 -8.55 5.27
N ARG A 27 18.33 -7.36 5.26
CA ARG A 27 17.59 -6.14 5.47
C ARG A 27 16.59 -5.87 4.37
N GLN A 28 16.98 -6.06 3.10
CA GLN A 28 16.07 -5.88 1.97
C GLN A 28 14.90 -6.84 2.04
N GLN A 29 15.14 -8.10 2.33
CA GLN A 29 14.07 -9.09 2.47
C GLN A 29 13.11 -8.72 3.59
N THR A 30 13.63 -8.30 4.74
CA THR A 30 12.81 -7.88 5.87
C THR A 30 12.01 -6.63 5.51
N THR A 31 12.63 -5.67 4.84
CA THR A 31 11.99 -4.45 4.42
C THR A 31 10.87 -4.72 3.42
N HIS A 32 11.10 -5.59 2.43
CA HIS A 32 10.07 -5.95 1.46
C HIS A 32 8.89 -6.64 2.13
N ARG A 33 9.15 -7.53 3.06
CA ARG A 33 8.08 -8.19 3.83
C ARG A 33 7.28 -7.17 4.63
N GLN A 34 7.95 -6.25 5.29
CA GLN A 34 7.29 -5.19 6.05
C GLN A 34 6.44 -4.29 5.15
N GLN A 35 6.95 -3.96 3.96
CA GLN A 35 6.20 -3.19 2.99
C GLN A 35 4.93 -3.91 2.55
N ILE A 36 5.02 -5.19 2.24
CA ILE A 36 3.87 -5.98 1.82
C ILE A 36 2.86 -6.13 2.96
N ASP A 37 3.34 -6.36 4.19
CA ASP A 37 2.46 -6.43 5.36
C ASP A 37 1.72 -5.11 5.57
N HIS A 38 2.40 -3.99 5.40
CA HIS A 38 1.80 -2.68 5.54
C HIS A 38 0.75 -2.42 4.45
N VAL A 39 1.05 -2.81 3.21
CA VAL A 39 0.09 -2.75 2.11
C VAL A 39 -1.15 -3.57 2.43
N THR A 40 -0.97 -4.79 2.90
CA THR A 40 -2.08 -5.65 3.28
C THR A 40 -2.96 -5.00 4.35
N ASP A 41 -2.34 -4.40 5.36
CA ASP A 41 -3.06 -3.70 6.42
C ASP A 41 -3.84 -2.51 5.87
N THR A 42 -3.23 -1.75 4.95
CA THR A 42 -3.89 -0.61 4.31
C THR A 42 -5.13 -1.04 3.52
N LEU A 43 -5.02 -2.11 2.74
CA LEU A 43 -6.14 -2.62 1.95
C LEU A 43 -7.26 -3.17 2.85
N ARG A 44 -6.91 -3.80 3.96
CA ARG A 44 -7.89 -4.21 4.97
C ARG A 44 -8.59 -3.02 5.58
N PHE A 45 -7.83 -1.99 5.90
CA PHE A 45 -8.39 -0.75 6.46
C PHE A 45 -9.40 -0.12 5.50
N LEU A 46 -9.12 -0.14 4.20
CA LEU A 46 -10.03 0.35 3.17
C LEU A 46 -11.23 -0.57 2.94
N GLY A 47 -11.25 -1.75 3.55
CA GLY A 47 -12.35 -2.70 3.44
C GLY A 47 -12.44 -3.41 2.11
N ILE A 48 -11.32 -3.55 1.40
CA ILE A 48 -11.31 -4.16 0.06
C ILE A 48 -10.56 -5.48 -0.03
N ALA A 49 -10.12 -6.03 1.10
CA ALA A 49 -9.32 -7.26 1.10
C ALA A 49 -10.10 -8.49 0.59
N SER A 50 -11.42 -8.46 0.64
CA SER A 50 -12.27 -9.55 0.14
C SER A 50 -12.81 -9.31 -1.27
N GLU A 51 -12.44 -8.20 -1.90
CA GLU A 51 -12.94 -7.85 -3.22
C GLU A 51 -12.17 -8.57 -4.34
N LYS A 52 -12.81 -8.68 -5.49
CA LYS A 52 -12.23 -9.44 -6.62
C LYS A 52 -10.93 -8.87 -7.15
N GLY A 53 -10.75 -7.55 -7.06
CA GLY A 53 -9.53 -6.89 -7.51
C GLY A 53 -8.37 -6.92 -6.51
N TYR A 54 -8.59 -7.46 -5.31
CA TYR A 54 -7.55 -7.49 -4.27
C TYR A 54 -6.30 -8.25 -4.73
N ASP A 55 -6.47 -9.43 -5.30
CA ASP A 55 -5.34 -10.23 -5.76
C ASP A 55 -4.58 -9.54 -6.89
N ASP A 56 -5.31 -8.85 -7.78
CA ASP A 56 -4.68 -8.08 -8.85
C ASP A 56 -3.84 -6.94 -8.28
N ILE A 57 -4.37 -6.23 -7.31
CA ILE A 57 -3.64 -5.16 -6.64
C ILE A 57 -2.39 -5.70 -5.97
N MET A 58 -2.50 -6.82 -5.26
CA MET A 58 -1.37 -7.42 -4.57
C MET A 58 -0.28 -7.88 -5.53
N LYS A 59 -0.66 -8.47 -6.66
CA LYS A 59 0.32 -8.89 -7.67
C LYS A 59 1.12 -7.71 -8.21
N ILE A 60 0.44 -6.62 -8.51
CA ILE A 60 1.09 -5.43 -9.05
C ILE A 60 2.00 -4.78 -8.00
N ILE A 61 1.50 -4.60 -6.78
CA ILE A 61 2.29 -3.93 -5.75
C ILE A 61 3.51 -4.77 -5.34
N ARG A 62 3.39 -6.10 -5.32
CA ARG A 62 4.54 -6.97 -5.05
C ARG A 62 5.61 -6.79 -6.10
N LEU A 63 5.22 -6.69 -7.37
CA LEU A 63 6.15 -6.46 -8.45
C LEU A 63 6.85 -5.10 -8.31
N MET A 64 6.09 -4.06 -7.97
CA MET A 64 6.64 -2.72 -7.75
C MET A 64 7.63 -2.70 -6.58
N VAL A 65 7.31 -3.37 -5.49
CA VAL A 65 8.18 -3.47 -4.31
C VAL A 65 9.45 -4.26 -4.66
N ASP A 66 9.30 -5.42 -5.28
CA ASP A 66 10.42 -6.31 -5.59
C ASP A 66 11.42 -5.68 -6.56
N LYS A 67 10.93 -4.92 -7.53
CA LYS A 67 11.76 -4.30 -8.57
C LYS A 67 12.07 -2.84 -8.30
N ASP A 68 11.53 -2.28 -7.23
CA ASP A 68 11.67 -0.86 -6.88
C ASP A 68 11.29 0.03 -8.07
N MET A 69 10.09 -0.18 -8.60
CA MET A 69 9.59 0.50 -9.78
C MET A 69 8.27 1.19 -9.49
N SER A 70 8.08 2.36 -10.10
CA SER A 70 6.79 3.05 -10.08
C SER A 70 5.81 2.35 -11.01
N PHE A 71 4.52 2.67 -10.87
CA PHE A 71 3.47 1.99 -11.64
C PHE A 71 3.65 2.16 -13.15
N ASP A 72 4.04 3.35 -13.61
CA ASP A 72 4.22 3.62 -15.04
C ASP A 72 5.44 2.91 -15.64
N GLN A 73 6.34 2.41 -14.81
CA GLN A 73 7.49 1.64 -15.27
C GLN A 73 7.18 0.15 -15.42
N ILE A 74 6.02 -0.31 -14.93
CA ILE A 74 5.63 -1.71 -14.99
C ILE A 74 4.94 -1.98 -16.32
N ASP A 75 5.46 -2.95 -17.06
CA ASP A 75 4.77 -3.51 -18.23
C ASP A 75 4.03 -4.77 -17.79
N LEU A 76 2.73 -4.62 -17.56
CA LEU A 76 1.90 -5.72 -17.08
C LEU A 76 1.77 -6.84 -18.10
N GLU A 77 1.71 -6.51 -19.38
CA GLU A 77 1.59 -7.52 -20.43
C GLU A 77 2.81 -8.43 -20.44
N GLU A 78 3.99 -7.84 -20.38
CA GLU A 78 5.24 -8.59 -20.37
C GLU A 78 5.43 -9.32 -19.03
N SER A 79 5.21 -8.60 -17.92
CA SER A 79 5.50 -9.12 -16.58
C SER A 79 4.64 -10.34 -16.23
N PHE A 80 3.40 -10.35 -16.68
CA PHE A 80 2.44 -11.43 -16.35
C PHE A 80 2.08 -12.30 -17.56
N GLY A 81 2.66 -12.03 -18.72
CA GLY A 81 2.38 -12.82 -19.92
C GLY A 81 0.93 -12.74 -20.36
N ILE A 82 0.32 -11.57 -20.27
CA ILE A 82 -1.10 -11.36 -20.59
C ILE A 82 -1.26 -10.49 -21.83
N SER A 83 -2.42 -10.59 -22.46
CA SER A 83 -2.76 -9.77 -23.61
C SER A 83 -3.17 -8.36 -23.19
N SER A 84 -3.20 -7.44 -24.14
CA SER A 84 -3.72 -6.09 -23.95
C SER A 84 -5.16 -6.12 -23.47
N ARG A 85 -5.95 -7.05 -23.98
CA ARG A 85 -7.35 -7.22 -23.60
C ARG A 85 -7.48 -7.68 -22.14
N GLU A 86 -6.67 -8.64 -21.74
CA GLU A 86 -6.65 -9.13 -20.36
C GLU A 86 -6.23 -8.03 -19.39
N LYS A 87 -5.26 -7.21 -19.79
CA LYS A 87 -4.84 -6.06 -19.00
C LYS A 87 -6.00 -5.09 -18.74
N LYS A 88 -6.80 -4.80 -19.77
CA LYS A 88 -7.96 -3.92 -19.63
C LYS A 88 -8.98 -4.50 -18.64
N VAL A 89 -9.21 -5.81 -18.70
CA VAL A 89 -10.14 -6.49 -17.79
C VAL A 89 -9.62 -6.36 -16.34
N ILE A 90 -8.33 -6.58 -16.13
CA ILE A 90 -7.70 -6.45 -14.81
C ILE A 90 -7.85 -5.02 -14.30
N TYR A 91 -7.54 -4.02 -15.12
CA TYR A 91 -7.65 -2.61 -14.72
C TYR A 91 -9.08 -2.24 -14.33
N GLN A 92 -10.07 -2.71 -15.08
CA GLN A 92 -11.47 -2.43 -14.74
C GLN A 92 -11.87 -3.10 -13.42
N ARG A 93 -11.40 -4.31 -13.20
CA ARG A 93 -11.67 -5.03 -11.94
C ARG A 93 -11.04 -4.30 -10.76
N ILE A 94 -9.82 -3.81 -10.93
CA ILE A 94 -9.16 -2.99 -9.92
C ILE A 94 -9.94 -1.70 -9.67
N ARG A 95 -10.37 -1.01 -10.72
CA ARG A 95 -11.13 0.24 -10.56
C ARG A 95 -12.42 0.03 -9.77
N ARG A 96 -13.13 -1.05 -10.05
CA ARG A 96 -14.34 -1.37 -9.30
C ARG A 96 -14.04 -1.62 -7.82
N THR A 97 -12.96 -2.32 -7.54
CA THR A 97 -12.52 -2.58 -6.17
C THR A 97 -12.12 -1.28 -5.47
N LEU A 98 -11.35 -0.42 -6.15
CA LEU A 98 -10.93 0.86 -5.58
C LEU A 98 -12.12 1.80 -5.35
N HIS A 99 -13.14 1.71 -6.18
CA HIS A 99 -14.36 2.50 -5.95
C HIS A 99 -15.00 2.13 -4.61
N ILE A 100 -15.03 0.84 -4.27
CA ILE A 100 -15.52 0.39 -2.96
C ILE A 100 -14.65 1.00 -1.85
N GLY A 101 -13.34 1.01 -2.02
CA GLY A 101 -12.42 1.65 -1.07
C GLY A 101 -12.69 3.14 -0.89
N ILE A 102 -12.96 3.84 -1.99
CA ILE A 102 -13.30 5.28 -1.95
C ILE A 102 -14.60 5.48 -1.15
N VAL A 103 -15.62 4.68 -1.41
CA VAL A 103 -16.90 4.78 -0.69
C VAL A 103 -16.68 4.56 0.80
N ASN A 104 -15.92 3.53 1.15
CA ASN A 104 -15.62 3.22 2.56
C ASN A 104 -14.85 4.35 3.24
N LEU A 105 -13.84 4.87 2.56
CA LEU A 105 -13.00 5.95 3.11
C LEU A 105 -13.81 7.24 3.25
N ALA A 106 -14.66 7.56 2.27
CA ALA A 106 -15.54 8.72 2.34
C ALA A 106 -16.50 8.63 3.54
N THR A 107 -17.05 7.45 3.77
CA THR A 107 -17.91 7.22 4.93
C THR A 107 -17.17 7.48 6.24
N MET A 108 -15.94 6.98 6.34
CA MET A 108 -15.11 7.23 7.53
C MET A 108 -14.79 8.72 7.70
N CYS A 109 -14.51 9.43 6.60
CA CYS A 109 -14.22 10.87 6.64
C CYS A 109 -15.44 11.70 7.04
N ILE A 110 -16.64 11.27 6.68
CA ILE A 110 -17.87 11.92 7.13
C ILE A 110 -18.01 11.77 8.65
N ASP A 111 -17.76 10.58 9.16
CA ASP A 111 -17.90 10.30 10.60
C ASP A 111 -16.78 10.95 11.44
N TYR A 112 -15.59 11.07 10.87
CA TYR A 112 -14.41 11.59 11.58
C TYR A 112 -13.67 12.62 10.70
N PRO A 113 -14.28 13.80 10.48
CA PRO A 113 -13.76 14.76 9.48
C PRO A 113 -12.39 15.36 9.81
N ASP A 114 -12.00 15.36 11.09
CA ASP A 114 -10.72 15.94 11.50
C ASP A 114 -9.62 14.89 11.73
N ASN A 115 -9.88 13.64 11.36
CA ASN A 115 -8.90 12.58 11.56
C ASN A 115 -7.78 12.68 10.52
N GLU A 116 -6.57 12.98 10.99
CA GLU A 116 -5.41 13.20 10.12
C GLU A 116 -5.02 11.95 9.33
N MET A 117 -5.14 10.76 9.92
CA MET A 117 -4.80 9.52 9.24
C MET A 117 -5.73 9.29 8.04
N LEU A 118 -7.03 9.54 8.21
CA LEU A 118 -8.00 9.41 7.13
C LEU A 118 -7.72 10.41 6.01
N LEU A 119 -7.38 11.64 6.37
CA LEU A 119 -7.04 12.69 5.39
C LEU A 119 -5.77 12.33 4.63
N ASP A 120 -4.78 11.76 5.30
CA ASP A 120 -3.55 11.30 4.67
C ASP A 120 -3.83 10.17 3.66
N TYR A 121 -4.64 9.19 4.04
CA TYR A 121 -5.03 8.13 3.10
C TYR A 121 -5.81 8.69 1.91
N ALA A 122 -6.72 9.63 2.17
CA ALA A 122 -7.50 10.25 1.10
C ALA A 122 -6.59 10.93 0.08
N ASN A 123 -5.62 11.73 0.56
CA ASN A 123 -4.68 12.42 -0.31
C ASN A 123 -3.73 11.47 -1.03
N ASN A 124 -3.14 10.55 -0.28
CA ASN A 124 -2.04 9.74 -0.79
C ASN A 124 -2.50 8.65 -1.75
N LEU A 125 -3.70 8.13 -1.55
CA LEU A 125 -4.20 7.00 -2.35
C LEU A 125 -5.17 7.41 -3.45
N PHE A 126 -6.01 8.43 -3.21
CA PHE A 126 -7.13 8.73 -4.10
C PHE A 126 -7.22 10.18 -4.54
N GLU A 127 -6.39 11.07 -4.04
CA GLU A 127 -6.53 12.52 -4.12
C GLU A 127 -7.79 12.96 -3.34
N TYR A 128 -7.60 13.83 -2.39
CA TYR A 128 -8.68 14.25 -1.47
C TYR A 128 -9.95 14.69 -2.22
N GLN A 129 -9.79 15.34 -3.37
CA GLN A 129 -10.93 15.82 -4.14
C GLN A 129 -11.90 14.69 -4.52
N ASN A 130 -11.38 13.53 -4.85
CA ASN A 130 -12.20 12.36 -5.20
C ASN A 130 -12.98 11.84 -3.99
N ILE A 131 -12.37 11.88 -2.81
CA ILE A 131 -13.04 11.50 -1.57
C ILE A 131 -14.11 12.54 -1.22
N HIS A 132 -13.81 13.82 -1.38
CA HIS A 132 -14.75 14.89 -1.12
C HIS A 132 -15.99 14.79 -2.02
N VAL A 133 -15.80 14.51 -3.29
CA VAL A 133 -16.91 14.30 -4.24
C VAL A 133 -17.79 13.15 -3.78
N GLU A 134 -17.19 12.04 -3.34
CA GLU A 134 -17.96 10.90 -2.85
C GLU A 134 -18.71 11.23 -1.55
N MET A 135 -18.10 12.01 -0.64
CA MET A 135 -18.77 12.48 0.57
C MET A 135 -19.99 13.33 0.22
N GLN A 136 -19.86 14.21 -0.76
CA GLN A 136 -20.98 15.05 -1.23
C GLN A 136 -22.08 14.18 -1.84
N HIS A 137 -21.69 13.18 -2.60
CA HIS A 137 -22.64 12.24 -3.21
C HIS A 137 -23.42 11.46 -2.13
N GLN A 138 -22.75 11.01 -1.09
CA GLN A 138 -23.39 10.30 0.04
C GLN A 138 -24.34 11.21 0.82
N ASN A 139 -24.06 12.51 0.83
CA ASN A 139 -24.93 13.51 1.46
C ASN A 139 -26.09 13.96 0.56
N GLY A 140 -26.33 13.27 -0.54
CA GLY A 140 -27.46 13.52 -1.43
C GLY A 140 -27.24 14.59 -2.47
N LYS A 141 -26.03 15.12 -2.60
CA LYS A 141 -25.71 16.09 -3.66
C LYS A 141 -25.37 15.36 -4.94
N GLU A 142 -25.99 15.81 -6.04
CA GLU A 142 -25.69 15.25 -7.35
C GLU A 142 -24.45 15.91 -7.92
N LEU A 143 -23.35 15.16 -7.90
CA LEU A 143 -22.08 15.57 -8.49
C LEU A 143 -21.57 14.43 -9.34
N GLU A 144 -20.82 14.77 -10.39
CA GLU A 144 -20.09 13.75 -11.11
C GLU A 144 -19.12 13.05 -10.16
N ARG A 145 -19.06 11.73 -10.27
CA ARG A 145 -18.13 10.97 -9.45
C ARG A 145 -16.71 11.22 -9.89
N GLY A 146 -15.81 11.31 -8.91
CA GLY A 146 -14.40 11.46 -9.17
C GLY A 146 -13.83 10.26 -9.92
N GLN A 147 -12.79 10.51 -10.69
CA GLN A 147 -12.12 9.47 -11.45
C GLN A 147 -11.01 8.84 -10.61
N ILE A 148 -10.80 7.54 -10.83
CA ILE A 148 -9.75 6.79 -10.15
C ILE A 148 -8.52 6.76 -11.05
N SER A 149 -7.41 7.32 -10.56
CA SER A 149 -6.12 7.18 -11.21
C SER A 149 -5.40 5.97 -10.65
N LEU A 150 -5.20 4.94 -11.45
CA LEU A 150 -4.44 3.77 -11.03
C LEU A 150 -3.00 4.13 -10.71
N GLN A 151 -2.38 5.00 -11.50
CA GLN A 151 -1.02 5.44 -11.23
C GLN A 151 -0.91 6.12 -9.87
N HIS A 152 -1.81 7.05 -9.58
CA HIS A 152 -1.79 7.74 -8.29
C HIS A 152 -1.98 6.76 -7.14
N PHE A 153 -2.93 5.83 -7.28
CA PHE A 153 -3.20 4.83 -6.25
C PHE A 153 -1.99 3.95 -5.98
N PHE A 154 -1.43 3.34 -7.02
CA PHE A 154 -0.32 2.41 -6.85
C PHE A 154 0.95 3.10 -6.38
N ASP A 155 1.27 4.26 -6.92
CA ASP A 155 2.44 5.01 -6.46
C ASP A 155 2.25 5.49 -5.02
N GLY A 156 1.05 5.91 -4.67
CA GLY A 156 0.71 6.27 -3.30
C GLY A 156 0.79 5.09 -2.35
N LEU A 157 0.31 3.93 -2.77
CA LEU A 157 0.38 2.71 -1.98
C LEU A 157 1.83 2.27 -1.77
N LEU A 158 2.66 2.40 -2.79
CA LEU A 158 4.10 2.13 -2.67
C LEU A 158 4.74 3.06 -1.65
N GLN A 159 4.47 4.36 -1.73
CA GLN A 159 4.98 5.33 -0.76
C GLN A 159 4.49 5.02 0.65
N GLU A 160 3.23 4.66 0.79
CA GLU A 160 2.66 4.28 2.08
C GLU A 160 3.36 3.07 2.67
N SER A 161 3.79 2.13 1.81
CA SER A 161 4.46 0.90 2.25
C SER A 161 5.80 1.14 2.92
N TYR A 162 6.43 2.29 2.65
CA TYR A 162 7.70 2.65 3.28
C TYR A 162 7.53 3.26 4.67
N ARG A 163 6.31 3.63 5.05
CA ARG A 163 6.10 4.23 6.36
C ARG A 163 6.40 3.22 7.45
N VAL A 164 7.25 3.62 8.36
CA VAL A 164 7.51 2.83 9.56
C VAL A 164 6.20 2.78 10.34
N LYS A 165 5.71 1.58 10.65
CA LYS A 165 4.63 1.44 11.59
C LYS A 165 5.04 2.20 12.84
N ARG A 166 4.30 3.25 13.15
CA ARG A 166 4.40 3.84 14.48
C ARG A 166 4.11 2.71 15.43
N ASP A 167 5.08 2.38 16.24
CA ASP A 167 4.88 1.36 17.25
C ASP A 167 3.59 1.69 17.98
N SER A 168 2.70 0.74 18.03
CA SER A 168 1.49 0.85 18.83
C SER A 168 1.81 1.21 20.28
N ASN A 169 3.04 0.99 20.71
CA ASN A 169 3.54 1.41 22.00
C ASN A 169 3.68 2.93 22.14
N ASN A 170 3.91 3.64 21.06
CA ASN A 170 3.98 5.10 21.11
C ASN A 170 2.61 5.76 21.14
N GLU A 171 1.58 5.04 20.78
CA GLU A 171 0.22 5.56 20.84
C GLU A 171 -0.42 5.40 22.22
N LEU A 172 0.23 4.65 23.08
CA LEU A 172 -0.25 4.44 24.46
C LEU A 172 0.26 5.50 25.44
N TRP A 173 1.06 6.42 24.95
CA TRP A 173 1.60 7.52 25.72
C TRP A 173 0.97 8.86 25.32
#